data_ddfeb9e03c1681db2de54662173eaf1c
#
_entry.id   ddfeb9e03c1681db2de54662173eaf1c
#
_cell.length_a   1.000
_cell.length_b   1.000
_cell.length_c   1.000
_cell.angle_alpha   90.00
_cell.angle_beta   90.00
_cell.angle_gamma   90.00
#
_symmetry.space_group_name_H-M   'P 1'
#
loop_
_entity.id
_entity.type
_entity.pdbx_description
1 polymer ?
#
loop_
_entity_poly.entity_id
_entity_poly.type
_entity_poly.pdbx_seq_one_letter_code
_entity_poly.pdbx_strand_id
1 'polypeptide(L)'
;CSFQGSEHCSLAQLSLGADVCACNGESCTWRDDQACLRTQEVLGDFPGGLKDIKTTRQDVRDALFEVFARWIEVSDIDGFRIDTLKHVEPSFWEDFSPRIREFAKSKGKKNFFMFGEAFDGSDELLGSYTQGEGVDSLFYFSAYYELYRNKFLGDGSRTCEIERLHCRRHGC
;
A
#
# COMPACT_ATOMS: atom_id res chain seq x y z
N CYS A 1 15.36 1.78 9.89
CA CYS A 1 14.88 3.14 10.16
C CYS A 1 13.54 3.06 10.87
N SER A 2 13.41 3.67 12.04
CA SER A 2 12.10 3.89 12.64
C SER A 2 11.53 5.18 12.06
N PHE A 3 10.29 5.18 11.63
CA PHE A 3 9.55 6.37 11.21
C PHE A 3 9.27 7.35 12.38
N GLN A 4 9.83 7.11 13.54
CA GLN A 4 9.73 8.00 14.69
C GLN A 4 10.76 9.12 14.57
N GLY A 5 10.52 10.08 13.67
CA GLY A 5 11.18 11.38 13.72
C GLY A 5 12.72 11.39 13.71
N SER A 6 13.37 10.27 13.48
CA SER A 6 14.79 10.28 13.22
C SER A 6 15.00 10.64 11.75
N GLU A 7 15.58 11.76 11.55
CA GLU A 7 15.85 12.38 10.27
C GLU A 7 16.83 11.60 9.39
N HIS A 8 17.20 10.38 9.78
CA HIS A 8 18.29 9.64 9.15
C HIS A 8 17.94 8.18 8.93
N CYS A 9 17.88 7.77 7.67
CA CYS A 9 17.88 6.37 7.26
C CYS A 9 19.27 5.94 6.81
N SER A 10 19.84 4.97 7.49
CA SER A 10 21.03 4.26 7.02
C SER A 10 20.65 2.82 6.68
N LEU A 11 20.97 2.37 5.49
CA LEU A 11 20.70 1.01 5.02
C LEU A 11 21.38 -0.07 5.83
N ALA A 12 22.50 0.24 6.45
CA ALA A 12 23.17 -0.66 7.38
C ALA A 12 22.25 -1.06 8.56
N GLN A 13 21.23 -0.26 8.85
CA GLN A 13 20.27 -0.52 9.93
C GLN A 13 19.06 -1.34 9.47
N LEU A 14 18.85 -1.49 8.15
CA LEU A 14 17.69 -2.18 7.59
C LEU A 14 17.93 -3.66 7.31
N SER A 15 19.15 -4.15 7.47
CA SER A 15 19.54 -5.53 7.07
C SER A 15 19.26 -5.86 5.60
N LEU A 16 18.94 -4.85 4.79
CA LEU A 16 18.80 -4.94 3.35
C LEU A 16 20.19 -4.73 2.75
N GLY A 17 20.59 -5.55 1.80
CA GLY A 17 21.90 -5.46 1.18
C GLY A 17 22.22 -4.04 0.71
N ALA A 18 23.50 -3.69 0.69
CA ALA A 18 24.04 -2.34 0.46
C ALA A 18 23.59 -1.62 -0.83
N ASP A 19 22.85 -2.31 -1.68
CA ASP A 19 22.47 -1.82 -3.01
C ASP A 19 21.09 -1.15 -3.07
N VAL A 20 20.31 -1.14 -1.98
CA VAL A 20 18.88 -0.79 -2.04
C VAL A 20 18.61 0.70 -1.87
N CYS A 21 19.40 1.44 -1.17
CA CYS A 21 19.34 2.92 -1.10
C CYS A 21 20.68 3.47 -0.65
N ALA A 22 21.50 3.89 -1.55
CA ALA A 22 22.74 4.59 -1.22
C ALA A 22 22.43 6.08 -0.94
N CYS A 23 22.00 6.38 0.24
CA CYS A 23 22.18 7.73 0.75
C CYS A 23 23.66 7.85 1.12
N ASN A 24 24.49 8.34 0.21
CA ASN A 24 25.95 8.47 0.24
C ASN A 24 26.56 8.94 1.58
N GLY A 25 26.37 8.17 2.66
CA GLY A 25 26.96 8.44 3.98
C GLY A 25 26.44 9.69 4.70
N GLU A 26 25.55 10.47 4.09
CA GLU A 26 24.88 11.61 4.69
C GLU A 26 23.41 11.27 4.98
N SER A 27 22.86 11.94 5.96
CA SER A 27 21.49 11.75 6.41
C SER A 27 20.50 12.00 5.27
N CYS A 28 19.81 10.97 4.81
CA CYS A 28 18.65 11.15 3.94
C CYS A 28 17.46 11.61 4.75
N THR A 29 16.94 12.77 4.43
CA THR A 29 15.60 13.14 4.89
C THR A 29 14.57 12.50 3.97
N TRP A 30 13.38 12.20 4.50
CA TRP A 30 12.25 11.66 3.72
C TRP A 30 11.81 12.58 2.55
N ARG A 31 12.36 13.79 2.45
CA ARG A 31 12.10 14.77 1.39
C ARG A 31 13.03 14.63 0.21
N ASP A 32 14.20 14.01 0.41
CA ASP A 32 15.29 14.10 -0.54
C ASP A 32 15.34 12.91 -1.50
N ASP A 33 14.79 11.74 -1.11
CA ASP A 33 14.77 10.56 -1.96
C ASP A 33 13.47 9.75 -1.82
N GLN A 34 12.48 10.08 -2.65
CA GLN A 34 11.19 9.40 -2.69
C GLN A 34 11.30 7.93 -3.10
N ALA A 35 12.26 7.57 -3.94
CA ALA A 35 12.48 6.19 -4.36
C ALA A 35 13.03 5.35 -3.20
N CYS A 36 13.94 5.91 -2.42
CA CYS A 36 14.47 5.27 -1.21
C CYS A 36 13.37 5.05 -0.17
N LEU A 37 12.54 6.06 0.07
CA LEU A 37 11.40 5.94 0.97
C LEU A 37 10.42 4.85 0.54
N ARG A 38 10.12 4.82 -0.77
CA ARG A 38 9.22 3.81 -1.32
C ARG A 38 9.78 2.41 -1.16
N THR A 39 11.06 2.23 -1.43
CA THR A 39 11.74 0.94 -1.22
C THR A 39 11.72 0.53 0.25
N GLN A 40 11.96 1.46 1.16
CA GLN A 40 11.89 1.19 2.59
C GLN A 40 10.47 0.87 3.06
N GLU A 41 9.47 1.55 2.52
CA GLU A 41 8.07 1.32 2.83
C GLU A 41 7.63 -0.10 2.48
N VAL A 42 8.18 -0.67 1.40
CA VAL A 42 7.84 -2.01 0.89
C VAL A 42 8.73 -3.11 1.46
N LEU A 43 10.01 -2.85 1.68
CA LEU A 43 11.02 -3.86 2.05
C LEU A 43 11.64 -3.63 3.43
N GLY A 44 11.30 -2.54 4.09
CA GLY A 44 11.88 -2.16 5.38
C GLY A 44 11.02 -2.56 6.57
N ASP A 45 11.58 -2.33 7.76
CA ASP A 45 10.84 -2.50 9.02
C ASP A 45 9.71 -1.47 9.13
N PHE A 46 8.54 -1.90 9.55
CA PHE A 46 7.42 -1.02 9.86
C PHE A 46 7.72 -0.17 11.13
N PRO A 47 7.17 1.05 11.24
CA PRO A 47 7.35 1.89 12.43
C PRO A 47 7.05 1.15 13.73
N GLY A 48 7.91 1.34 14.72
CA GLY A 48 7.80 0.62 15.99
C GLY A 48 8.62 -0.68 16.05
N GLY A 49 9.42 -0.97 15.01
CA GLY A 49 10.32 -2.14 14.96
C GLY A 49 9.61 -3.44 14.62
N LEU A 50 8.42 -3.38 14.06
CA LEU A 50 7.73 -4.55 13.52
C LEU A 50 8.50 -5.08 12.31
N LYS A 51 8.71 -6.38 12.29
CA LYS A 51 9.42 -7.04 11.20
C LYS A 51 8.51 -7.27 10.01
N ASP A 52 9.04 -6.99 8.83
CA ASP A 52 8.37 -7.31 7.59
C ASP A 52 8.53 -8.79 7.23
N ILE A 53 7.48 -9.36 6.65
CA ILE A 53 7.49 -10.73 6.13
C ILE A 53 8.03 -10.70 4.70
N LYS A 54 9.01 -11.52 4.39
CA LYS A 54 9.63 -11.56 3.06
C LYS A 54 8.70 -12.14 2.00
N THR A 55 7.72 -11.36 1.55
CA THR A 55 6.69 -11.73 0.57
C THR A 55 7.22 -11.91 -0.86
N THR A 56 8.49 -11.56 -1.12
CA THR A 56 9.18 -11.90 -2.37
C THR A 56 9.45 -13.40 -2.53
N ARG A 57 9.37 -14.19 -1.45
CA ARG A 57 9.56 -15.63 -1.46
C ARG A 57 8.26 -16.36 -1.79
N GLN A 58 8.33 -17.31 -2.74
CA GLN A 58 7.13 -18.06 -3.16
C GLN A 58 6.56 -18.94 -2.04
N ASP A 59 7.39 -19.58 -1.24
CA ASP A 59 6.93 -20.39 -0.10
C ASP A 59 6.20 -19.57 0.96
N VAL A 60 6.58 -18.31 1.14
CA VAL A 60 5.86 -17.36 2.01
C VAL A 60 4.51 -16.98 1.41
N ARG A 61 4.46 -16.68 0.10
CA ARG A 61 3.20 -16.40 -0.61
C ARG A 61 2.23 -17.57 -0.53
N ASP A 62 2.73 -18.77 -0.69
CA ASP A 62 1.92 -19.98 -0.63
C ASP A 62 1.36 -20.22 0.79
N ALA A 63 2.19 -20.03 1.81
CA ALA A 63 1.75 -20.14 3.20
C ALA A 63 0.69 -19.06 3.55
N LEU A 64 0.88 -17.83 3.11
CA LEU A 64 -0.10 -16.75 3.31
C LEU A 64 -1.42 -17.08 2.58
N PHE A 65 -1.33 -17.55 1.34
CA PHE A 65 -2.51 -17.97 0.59
C PHE A 65 -3.30 -19.05 1.35
N GLU A 66 -2.65 -20.09 1.86
CA GLU A 66 -3.30 -21.17 2.63
C GLU A 66 -4.01 -20.64 3.88
N VAL A 67 -3.37 -19.73 4.61
CA VAL A 67 -3.96 -19.09 5.80
C VAL A 67 -5.23 -18.33 5.45
N PHE A 68 -5.20 -17.50 4.42
CA PHE A 68 -6.35 -16.67 4.05
C PHE A 68 -7.44 -17.48 3.34
N ALA A 69 -7.10 -18.49 2.55
CA ALA A 69 -8.05 -19.46 2.01
C ALA A 69 -8.79 -20.20 3.13
N ARG A 70 -8.06 -20.59 4.19
CA ARG A 70 -8.69 -21.20 5.36
C ARG A 70 -9.68 -20.27 6.06
N TRP A 71 -9.38 -18.98 6.17
CA TRP A 71 -10.33 -18.01 6.73
C TRP A 71 -11.60 -17.89 5.89
N ILE A 72 -11.52 -17.89 4.57
CA ILE A 72 -12.70 -17.90 3.69
C ILE A 72 -13.58 -19.13 3.99
N GLU A 73 -12.94 -20.29 4.16
CA GLU A 73 -13.66 -21.56 4.44
C GLU A 73 -14.39 -21.55 5.79
N VAL A 74 -13.68 -21.15 6.86
CA VAL A 74 -14.20 -21.32 8.23
C VAL A 74 -15.12 -20.20 8.67
N SER A 75 -14.98 -19.01 8.06
CA SER A 75 -15.74 -17.82 8.47
C SER A 75 -16.81 -17.41 7.47
N ASP A 76 -16.88 -18.07 6.32
CA ASP A 76 -17.84 -17.80 5.23
C ASP A 76 -17.90 -16.34 4.79
N ILE A 77 -16.76 -15.64 4.83
CA ILE A 77 -16.63 -14.23 4.48
C ILE A 77 -16.72 -14.02 2.97
N ASP A 78 -17.16 -12.81 2.55
CA ASP A 78 -17.34 -12.43 1.15
C ASP A 78 -16.30 -11.43 0.64
N GLY A 79 -15.30 -11.12 1.46
CA GLY A 79 -14.24 -10.19 1.07
C GLY A 79 -13.21 -9.96 2.17
N PHE A 80 -12.15 -9.22 1.80
CA PHE A 80 -11.11 -8.78 2.72
C PHE A 80 -11.01 -7.26 2.76
N ARG A 81 -10.90 -6.70 3.94
CA ARG A 81 -10.23 -5.40 4.14
C ARG A 81 -8.76 -5.69 4.44
N ILE A 82 -7.89 -5.14 3.62
CA ILE A 82 -6.46 -5.37 3.68
C ILE A 82 -5.80 -4.13 4.30
N ASP A 83 -5.21 -4.34 5.45
CA ASP A 83 -4.43 -3.33 6.16
C ASP A 83 -3.05 -3.15 5.50
N THR A 84 -2.53 -1.92 5.54
CA THR A 84 -1.15 -1.59 5.11
C THR A 84 -0.75 -2.12 3.72
N LEU A 85 -1.69 -2.16 2.77
CA LEU A 85 -1.52 -2.76 1.44
C LEU A 85 -0.27 -2.24 0.72
N LYS A 86 0.05 -0.95 0.84
CA LYS A 86 1.20 -0.35 0.17
C LYS A 86 2.57 -0.77 0.73
N HIS A 87 2.58 -1.43 1.89
CA HIS A 87 3.78 -1.95 2.54
C HIS A 87 4.18 -3.35 2.04
N VAL A 88 3.48 -3.85 1.03
CA VAL A 88 3.80 -5.11 0.35
C VAL A 88 4.01 -4.82 -1.13
N GLU A 89 4.97 -5.51 -1.75
CA GLU A 89 5.29 -5.28 -3.15
C GLU A 89 4.11 -5.58 -4.09
N PRO A 90 3.93 -4.80 -5.18
CA PRO A 90 2.83 -5.01 -6.14
C PRO A 90 2.75 -6.43 -6.68
N SER A 91 3.91 -7.07 -6.93
CA SER A 91 3.97 -8.44 -7.44
C SER A 91 3.38 -9.50 -6.51
N PHE A 92 3.30 -9.20 -5.20
CA PHE A 92 2.57 -10.06 -4.26
C PHE A 92 1.06 -10.01 -4.55
N TRP A 93 0.51 -8.81 -4.74
CA TRP A 93 -0.92 -8.64 -5.01
C TRP A 93 -1.32 -9.21 -6.36
N GLU A 94 -0.46 -9.14 -7.37
CA GLU A 94 -0.64 -9.74 -8.69
C GLU A 94 -0.71 -11.28 -8.64
N ASP A 95 0.00 -11.89 -7.69
CA ASP A 95 -0.07 -13.35 -7.43
C ASP A 95 -1.23 -13.72 -6.50
N PHE A 96 -1.33 -13.03 -5.36
CA PHE A 96 -2.24 -13.37 -4.28
C PHE A 96 -3.71 -13.14 -4.64
N SER A 97 -4.01 -12.00 -5.25
CA SER A 97 -5.40 -11.59 -5.49
C SER A 97 -6.17 -12.52 -6.42
N PRO A 98 -5.63 -12.91 -7.59
CA PRO A 98 -6.32 -13.86 -8.47
C PRO A 98 -6.46 -15.24 -7.82
N ARG A 99 -5.46 -15.71 -7.08
CA ARG A 99 -5.54 -17.01 -6.37
C ARG A 99 -6.67 -17.02 -5.34
N ILE A 100 -6.80 -15.96 -4.56
CA ILE A 100 -7.87 -15.80 -3.57
C ILE A 100 -9.24 -15.74 -4.23
N ARG A 101 -9.39 -14.98 -5.33
CA ARG A 101 -10.66 -14.90 -6.07
C ARG A 101 -11.07 -16.24 -6.65
N GLU A 102 -10.12 -16.97 -7.23
CA GLU A 102 -10.37 -18.31 -7.76
C GLU A 102 -10.80 -19.29 -6.68
N PHE A 103 -10.09 -19.28 -5.54
CA PHE A 103 -10.45 -20.10 -4.38
C PHE A 103 -11.84 -19.76 -3.86
N ALA A 104 -12.15 -18.49 -3.64
CA ALA A 104 -13.44 -18.02 -3.19
C ALA A 104 -14.56 -18.41 -4.16
N LYS A 105 -14.32 -18.29 -5.46
CA LYS A 105 -15.23 -18.76 -6.51
C LYS A 105 -15.51 -20.25 -6.43
N SER A 106 -14.50 -21.07 -6.12
CA SER A 106 -14.67 -22.53 -5.91
C SER A 106 -15.55 -22.86 -4.70
N LYS A 107 -15.66 -21.92 -3.74
CA LYS A 107 -16.55 -21.99 -2.58
C LYS A 107 -17.91 -21.31 -2.81
N GLY A 108 -18.23 -20.96 -4.06
CA GLY A 108 -19.50 -20.35 -4.45
C GLY A 108 -19.54 -18.81 -4.34
N LYS A 109 -18.46 -18.17 -3.94
CA LYS A 109 -18.35 -16.72 -3.77
C LYS A 109 -17.89 -16.06 -5.07
N LYS A 110 -18.83 -15.72 -5.94
CA LYS A 110 -18.55 -15.21 -7.30
C LYS A 110 -17.97 -13.79 -7.33
N ASN A 111 -18.26 -12.98 -6.30
CA ASN A 111 -17.89 -11.58 -6.22
C ASN A 111 -17.11 -11.32 -4.92
N PHE A 112 -16.06 -12.08 -4.69
CA PHE A 112 -15.22 -11.88 -3.52
C PHE A 112 -14.48 -10.54 -3.63
N PHE A 113 -14.80 -9.63 -2.73
CA PHE A 113 -14.35 -8.25 -2.79
C PHE A 113 -13.09 -8.03 -1.95
N MET A 114 -12.05 -7.47 -2.56
CA MET A 114 -10.81 -7.12 -1.86
C MET A 114 -10.61 -5.61 -1.88
N PHE A 115 -10.47 -5.05 -0.70
CA PHE A 115 -10.43 -3.62 -0.48
C PHE A 115 -9.26 -3.26 0.43
N GLY A 116 -8.37 -2.40 -0.05
CA GLY A 116 -7.09 -2.13 0.56
C GLY A 116 -6.99 -0.79 1.28
N GLU A 117 -6.12 -0.71 2.28
CA GLU A 117 -5.65 0.53 2.85
C GLU A 117 -4.23 0.83 2.35
N ALA A 118 -4.12 1.88 1.53
CA ALA A 118 -2.86 2.50 1.17
C ALA A 118 -2.92 3.97 1.64
N PHE A 119 -2.34 4.25 2.81
CA PHE A 119 -2.36 5.58 3.41
C PHE A 119 -1.43 6.52 2.65
N ASP A 120 -1.94 7.11 1.56
CA ASP A 120 -1.20 7.97 0.65
C ASP A 120 -2.10 9.04 0.02
N GLY A 121 -1.51 10.17 -0.36
CA GLY A 121 -2.19 11.26 -1.04
C GLY A 121 -2.09 11.22 -2.57
N SER A 122 -1.34 10.28 -3.15
CA SER A 122 -1.13 10.15 -4.58
C SER A 122 -2.21 9.30 -5.23
N ASP A 123 -3.02 9.90 -6.12
CA ASP A 123 -3.99 9.16 -6.92
C ASP A 123 -3.34 8.13 -7.84
N GLU A 124 -2.16 8.45 -8.37
CA GLU A 124 -1.41 7.55 -9.24
C GLU A 124 -0.97 6.29 -8.49
N LEU A 125 -0.42 6.47 -7.29
CA LEU A 125 -0.05 5.35 -6.44
C LEU A 125 -1.26 4.53 -6.03
N LEU A 126 -2.34 5.17 -5.55
CA LEU A 126 -3.56 4.46 -5.15
C LEU A 126 -4.16 3.70 -6.34
N GLY A 127 -4.24 4.35 -7.49
CA GLY A 127 -4.78 3.75 -8.72
C GLY A 127 -3.96 2.56 -9.21
N SER A 128 -2.64 2.54 -8.99
CA SER A 128 -1.78 1.44 -9.44
C SER A 128 -2.15 0.09 -8.83
N TYR A 129 -2.66 0.07 -7.60
CA TYR A 129 -3.07 -1.17 -6.93
C TYR A 129 -4.40 -1.75 -7.40
N THR A 130 -5.20 -0.96 -8.12
CA THR A 130 -6.48 -1.40 -8.68
C THR A 130 -6.39 -1.79 -10.16
N GLN A 131 -5.19 -1.75 -10.73
CA GLN A 131 -4.94 -2.16 -12.09
C GLN A 131 -4.67 -3.67 -12.18
N GLY A 132 -4.94 -4.24 -13.34
CA GLY A 132 -4.70 -5.67 -13.59
C GLY A 132 -5.46 -6.57 -12.62
N GLU A 133 -4.76 -7.51 -12.01
CA GLU A 133 -5.31 -8.48 -11.06
C GLU A 133 -5.17 -8.04 -9.58
N GLY A 134 -4.89 -6.78 -9.34
CA GLY A 134 -4.74 -6.20 -7.99
C GLY A 134 -5.99 -6.31 -7.13
N VAL A 135 -6.20 -5.33 -6.24
CA VAL A 135 -7.41 -5.24 -5.41
C VAL A 135 -8.54 -4.49 -6.12
N ASP A 136 -9.77 -4.67 -5.67
CA ASP A 136 -10.93 -4.07 -6.34
C ASP A 136 -11.09 -2.58 -6.02
N SER A 137 -10.63 -2.14 -4.83
CA SER A 137 -10.75 -0.77 -4.38
C SER A 137 -9.77 -0.44 -3.27
N LEU A 138 -9.60 0.86 -2.98
CA LEU A 138 -8.85 1.36 -1.83
C LEU A 138 -9.61 2.47 -1.12
N PHE A 139 -9.18 2.77 0.12
CA PHE A 139 -9.56 4.02 0.77
C PHE A 139 -9.05 5.21 -0.03
N TYR A 140 -9.93 6.15 -0.28
CA TYR A 140 -9.63 7.30 -1.11
C TYR A 140 -8.98 8.43 -0.28
N PHE A 141 -7.77 8.18 0.22
CA PHE A 141 -7.04 9.13 1.08
C PHE A 141 -6.67 10.43 0.38
N SER A 142 -6.42 10.41 -0.92
CA SER A 142 -6.18 11.64 -1.68
C SER A 142 -7.38 12.59 -1.61
N ALA A 143 -8.62 12.09 -1.69
CA ALA A 143 -9.80 12.91 -1.47
C ALA A 143 -9.87 13.45 -0.04
N TYR A 144 -9.49 12.63 0.96
CA TYR A 144 -9.40 13.11 2.33
C TYR A 144 -8.46 14.31 2.45
N TYR A 145 -7.24 14.20 1.92
CA TYR A 145 -6.26 15.29 2.01
C TYR A 145 -6.66 16.51 1.19
N GLU A 146 -7.08 16.31 -0.05
CA GLU A 146 -7.35 17.42 -0.96
C GLU A 146 -8.71 18.10 -0.72
N LEU A 147 -9.73 17.34 -0.32
CA LEU A 147 -11.07 17.89 -0.09
C LEU A 147 -11.34 18.12 1.40
N TYR A 148 -11.35 17.05 2.20
CA TYR A 148 -11.85 17.17 3.57
C TYR A 148 -10.89 17.97 4.45
N ARG A 149 -9.61 17.61 4.47
CA ARG A 149 -8.62 18.29 5.30
C ARG A 149 -8.38 19.72 4.85
N ASN A 150 -8.12 19.91 3.56
CA ASN A 150 -7.68 21.21 3.06
C ASN A 150 -8.83 22.19 2.81
N LYS A 151 -10.04 21.71 2.44
CA LYS A 151 -11.17 22.57 2.07
C LYS A 151 -12.16 22.80 3.21
N PHE A 152 -12.39 21.78 4.04
CA PHE A 152 -13.39 21.87 5.11
C PHE A 152 -12.79 22.10 6.50
N LEU A 153 -11.54 21.67 6.72
CA LEU A 153 -10.86 21.82 8.01
C LEU A 153 -9.72 22.85 7.97
N GLY A 154 -9.26 23.25 6.80
CA GLY A 154 -8.15 24.20 6.62
C GLY A 154 -8.62 25.62 6.36
N ASP A 155 -7.85 26.61 6.81
CA ASP A 155 -8.11 28.02 6.55
C ASP A 155 -7.71 28.41 5.12
N GLY A 156 -8.65 28.94 4.35
CA GLY A 156 -8.39 29.69 3.14
C GLY A 156 -8.22 28.93 1.83
N SER A 157 -8.58 27.66 1.78
CA SER A 157 -8.58 26.92 0.51
C SER A 157 -9.80 27.29 -0.36
N ARG A 158 -9.57 27.46 -1.67
CA ARG A 158 -10.61 27.84 -2.62
C ARG A 158 -11.38 26.61 -3.10
N THR A 159 -12.71 26.71 -3.19
CA THR A 159 -13.57 25.62 -3.70
C THR A 159 -13.28 25.25 -5.16
N CYS A 160 -12.70 26.17 -5.96
CA CYS A 160 -12.26 25.88 -7.33
C CYS A 160 -11.17 24.79 -7.43
N GLU A 161 -10.50 24.47 -6.34
CA GLU A 161 -9.54 23.36 -6.31
C GLU A 161 -10.25 21.99 -6.27
N ILE A 162 -11.49 21.94 -5.82
CA ILE A 162 -12.35 20.73 -5.93
C ILE A 162 -12.61 20.43 -7.42
N GLU A 163 -12.93 21.48 -8.20
CA GLU A 163 -13.10 21.35 -9.64
C GLU A 163 -11.81 20.90 -10.31
N ARG A 164 -10.65 21.48 -9.95
CA ARG A 164 -9.35 21.05 -10.48
C ARG A 164 -9.02 19.61 -10.17
N LEU A 165 -9.34 19.14 -8.97
CA LEU A 165 -9.17 17.74 -8.58
C LEU A 165 -10.03 16.84 -9.47
N HIS A 166 -11.29 17.22 -9.64
CA HIS A 166 -12.22 16.48 -10.49
C HIS A 166 -11.74 16.43 -11.95
N CYS A 167 -11.31 17.57 -12.49
CA CYS A 167 -10.79 17.67 -13.86
C CYS A 167 -9.52 16.83 -14.08
N ARG A 168 -8.60 16.80 -13.13
CA ARG A 168 -7.40 15.93 -13.23
C ARG A 168 -7.76 14.46 -13.32
N ARG A 169 -8.84 14.03 -12.67
CA ARG A 169 -9.27 12.64 -12.62
C ARG A 169 -10.15 12.20 -13.78
N HIS A 170 -10.92 13.11 -14.33
CA HIS A 170 -11.94 12.82 -15.34
C HIS A 170 -11.69 13.48 -16.70
N GLY A 171 -10.58 14.21 -16.81
CA GLY A 171 -10.14 14.76 -18.10
C GLY A 171 -11.06 15.85 -18.65
N CYS A 172 -11.38 16.88 -17.84
CA CYS A 172 -12.08 18.05 -18.41
C CYS A 172 -11.16 19.04 -19.14
#